data_5c534e375454441558afef14422dffb3
#
_entry.id   5c534e375454441558afef14422dffb3
#
_cell.length_a   1.000
_cell.length_b   1.000
_cell.length_c   1.000
_cell.angle_alpha   90.00
_cell.angle_beta   90.00
_cell.angle_gamma   90.00
#
_symmetry.space_group_name_H-M   'P 1'
#
loop_
_entity.id
_entity.type
_entity.pdbx_description
1 polymer ?
#
loop_
_entity_poly.entity_id
_entity_poly.type
_entity_poly.pdbx_seq_one_letter_code
_entity_poly.pdbx_strand_id
1 'polypeptide(L)'
;MEEKKKEIRISVRNLVEFILRSGDLDNSSGGFGERDAMQAGTRVHQQIQKKRGADYRAEVPLVHEKEYEHFILRVEGRADGMYEDGTTTVIEEIKGTYRDLETMEEPVPVHLAQAKCYAYIYGLQNRKEEMGVLMTYTLLSSEEEGLLRPLTKEEVKPEHSNWRIRHFLQTYKLPELEQWFDELLDAWFIWAEFQYQWQ
;
A
#
# COMPACT_ATOMS: atom_id res chain seq x y z
N MET A 1 -9.33 -37.24 -14.38
CA MET A 1 -8.90 -36.68 -13.07
C MET A 1 -8.35 -35.30 -13.40
N GLU A 2 -9.05 -34.24 -13.02
CA GLU A 2 -8.49 -32.90 -13.15
C GLU A 2 -7.27 -32.78 -12.23
N GLU A 3 -6.13 -32.49 -12.79
CA GLU A 3 -4.90 -32.24 -12.04
C GLU A 3 -5.11 -30.97 -11.23
N LYS A 4 -5.00 -31.06 -9.90
CA LYS A 4 -5.23 -29.91 -9.01
C LYS A 4 -4.11 -28.90 -9.27
N LYS A 5 -4.46 -27.74 -9.84
CA LYS A 5 -3.49 -26.65 -10.11
C LYS A 5 -2.75 -26.26 -8.82
N LYS A 6 -1.45 -26.02 -8.94
CA LYS A 6 -0.62 -25.54 -7.84
C LYS A 6 -1.03 -24.12 -7.46
N GLU A 7 -1.16 -23.83 -6.17
CA GLU A 7 -1.39 -22.46 -5.68
C GLU A 7 -0.05 -21.78 -5.41
N ILE A 8 0.12 -20.57 -5.95
CA ILE A 8 1.25 -19.69 -5.68
C ILE A 8 0.71 -18.47 -4.94
N ARG A 9 1.28 -18.16 -3.77
CA ARG A 9 0.89 -17.02 -2.93
C ARG A 9 1.94 -15.95 -2.95
N ILE A 10 1.51 -14.71 -3.13
CA ILE A 10 2.36 -13.53 -3.04
C ILE A 10 1.64 -12.41 -2.30
N SER A 11 2.35 -11.71 -1.42
CA SER A 11 1.78 -10.51 -0.82
C SER A 11 1.79 -9.35 -1.82
N VAL A 12 0.80 -8.45 -1.72
CA VAL A 12 0.76 -7.22 -2.51
C VAL A 12 2.08 -6.46 -2.38
N ARG A 13 2.61 -6.34 -1.16
CA ARG A 13 3.90 -5.68 -0.93
C ARG A 13 5.03 -6.32 -1.73
N ASN A 14 5.20 -7.65 -1.65
CA ASN A 14 6.25 -8.34 -2.37
C ASN A 14 6.08 -8.24 -3.89
N LEU A 15 4.84 -8.28 -4.38
CA LEU A 15 4.53 -8.14 -5.79
C LEU A 15 5.00 -6.77 -6.33
N VAL A 16 4.59 -5.67 -5.67
CA VAL A 16 4.94 -4.32 -6.14
C VAL A 16 6.43 -4.02 -5.93
N GLU A 17 7.03 -4.46 -4.83
CA GLU A 17 8.45 -4.31 -4.58
C GLU A 17 9.28 -5.06 -5.62
N PHE A 18 8.85 -6.25 -6.02
CA PHE A 18 9.53 -7.02 -7.05
C PHE A 18 9.53 -6.31 -8.40
N ILE A 19 8.37 -5.81 -8.84
CA ILE A 19 8.22 -5.18 -10.17
C ILE A 19 8.83 -3.77 -10.22
N LEU A 20 8.71 -2.98 -9.15
CA LEU A 20 9.09 -1.57 -9.15
C LEU A 20 10.49 -1.30 -8.58
N ARG A 21 11.16 -2.32 -8.03
CA ARG A 21 12.56 -2.21 -7.56
C ARG A 21 13.61 -2.26 -8.66
N SER A 22 13.25 -2.18 -9.92
CA SER A 22 14.24 -2.12 -10.99
C SER A 22 14.95 -0.77 -10.98
N GLY A 23 15.96 -0.60 -10.13
CA GLY A 23 16.91 0.51 -10.26
C GLY A 23 17.44 1.19 -9.00
N ASP A 24 16.89 0.96 -7.82
CA ASP A 24 17.45 1.56 -6.59
C ASP A 24 17.67 0.51 -5.51
N LEU A 25 18.86 -0.06 -5.54
CA LEU A 25 19.44 -0.77 -4.40
C LEU A 25 19.86 0.30 -3.38
N ASP A 26 18.90 1.00 -2.79
CA ASP A 26 19.17 1.76 -1.58
C ASP A 26 19.26 0.77 -0.40
N ASN A 27 20.42 0.10 -0.37
CA ASN A 27 20.85 -0.80 0.68
C ASN A 27 21.40 0.00 1.87
N SER A 28 20.86 1.19 2.10
CA SER A 28 21.20 1.98 3.28
C SER A 28 20.42 1.49 4.47
N SER A 29 21.12 0.70 5.27
CA SER A 29 20.90 0.35 6.67
C SER A 29 20.34 -1.03 7.00
N GLY A 30 21.13 -2.08 6.76
CA GLY A 30 21.16 -3.19 7.72
C GLY A 30 21.82 -2.70 9.00
N GLY A 31 21.07 -2.39 10.05
CA GLY A 31 21.60 -1.93 11.32
C GLY A 31 20.52 -1.77 12.39
N PHE A 32 20.94 -1.54 13.62
CA PHE A 32 20.13 -1.38 14.84
C PHE A 32 18.92 -0.43 14.71
N GLY A 33 18.89 0.46 13.72
CA GLY A 33 17.78 1.37 13.47
C GLY A 33 16.55 0.76 12.76
N GLU A 34 16.65 -0.42 12.16
CA GLU A 34 15.54 -0.99 11.37
C GLU A 34 14.37 -1.44 12.26
N ARG A 35 14.66 -2.01 13.43
CA ARG A 35 13.64 -2.40 14.41
C ARG A 35 12.95 -1.19 15.02
N ASP A 36 13.69 -0.15 15.32
CA ASP A 36 13.16 1.09 15.91
C ASP A 36 12.30 1.84 14.89
N ALA A 37 12.73 1.90 13.62
CA ALA A 37 11.96 2.46 12.53
C ALA A 37 10.65 1.68 12.28
N MET A 38 10.68 0.34 12.36
CA MET A 38 9.49 -0.49 12.22
C MET A 38 8.53 -0.26 13.40
N GLN A 39 9.02 -0.18 14.63
CA GLN A 39 8.17 0.10 15.80
C GLN A 39 7.59 1.51 15.77
N ALA A 40 8.38 2.51 15.37
CA ALA A 40 7.92 3.88 15.19
C ALA A 40 6.84 3.95 14.11
N GLY A 41 7.04 3.28 12.97
CA GLY A 41 6.05 3.15 11.91
C GLY A 41 4.74 2.54 12.43
N THR A 42 4.79 1.43 13.16
CA THR A 42 3.60 0.78 13.73
C THR A 42 2.85 1.69 14.71
N ARG A 43 3.56 2.41 15.58
CA ARG A 43 2.93 3.37 16.52
C ARG A 43 2.20 4.48 15.78
N VAL A 44 2.81 5.01 14.72
CA VAL A 44 2.23 6.07 13.91
C VAL A 44 0.99 5.58 13.16
N HIS A 45 1.02 4.40 12.56
CA HIS A 45 -0.17 3.81 11.93
C HIS A 45 -1.34 3.74 12.92
N GLN A 46 -1.11 3.14 14.09
CA GLN A 46 -2.14 3.04 15.13
C GLN A 46 -2.65 4.41 15.59
N GLN A 47 -1.78 5.40 15.68
CA GLN A 47 -2.14 6.75 16.09
C GLN A 47 -3.04 7.43 15.06
N ILE A 48 -2.72 7.31 13.77
CA ILE A 48 -3.53 7.85 12.69
C ILE A 48 -4.89 7.13 12.65
N GLN A 49 -4.90 5.80 12.63
CA GLN A 49 -6.12 4.99 12.59
C GLN A 49 -7.07 5.33 13.75
N LYS A 50 -6.55 5.49 14.99
CA LYS A 50 -7.36 5.88 16.15
C LYS A 50 -7.96 7.29 16.08
N LYS A 51 -7.36 8.17 15.28
CA LYS A 51 -7.82 9.55 15.11
C LYS A 51 -8.81 9.73 13.96
N ARG A 52 -8.95 8.70 13.09
CA ARG A 52 -9.95 8.67 12.02
C ARG A 52 -11.37 8.60 12.60
N GLY A 53 -12.37 8.94 11.79
CA GLY A 53 -13.78 8.92 12.17
C GLY A 53 -14.33 7.51 12.43
N ALA A 54 -15.60 7.44 12.85
CA ALA A 54 -16.28 6.18 13.18
C ALA A 54 -16.47 5.26 11.96
N ASP A 55 -16.53 5.82 10.77
CA ASP A 55 -16.71 5.08 9.50
C ASP A 55 -15.39 4.55 8.93
N TYR A 56 -14.28 4.80 9.58
CA TYR A 56 -12.98 4.30 9.19
C TYR A 56 -12.79 2.85 9.62
N ARG A 57 -12.46 1.99 8.65
CA ARG A 57 -12.11 0.59 8.89
C ARG A 57 -10.61 0.42 8.75
N ALA A 58 -9.95 0.08 9.84
CA ALA A 58 -8.52 -0.19 9.87
C ALA A 58 -8.23 -1.65 9.51
N GLU A 59 -7.04 -1.92 8.95
CA GLU A 59 -6.49 -3.25 8.74
C GLU A 59 -7.40 -4.16 7.89
N VAL A 60 -7.81 -3.70 6.71
CA VAL A 60 -8.76 -4.38 5.83
C VAL A 60 -8.08 -5.50 5.04
N PRO A 61 -8.36 -6.79 5.33
CA PRO A 61 -7.78 -7.90 4.57
C PRO A 61 -8.38 -7.99 3.17
N LEU A 62 -7.52 -8.19 2.18
CA LEU A 62 -7.89 -8.27 0.77
C LEU A 62 -7.15 -9.41 0.09
N VAL A 63 -7.85 -10.14 -0.76
CA VAL A 63 -7.33 -11.29 -1.50
C VAL A 63 -7.87 -11.25 -2.93
N HIS A 64 -7.01 -11.50 -3.90
CA HIS A 64 -7.38 -11.68 -5.30
C HIS A 64 -6.75 -12.97 -5.83
N GLU A 65 -7.52 -13.74 -6.58
CA GLU A 65 -7.05 -14.96 -7.24
C GLU A 65 -7.16 -14.80 -8.75
N LYS A 66 -6.06 -15.13 -9.45
CA LYS A 66 -6.03 -15.19 -10.91
C LYS A 66 -5.59 -16.58 -11.33
N GLU A 67 -6.41 -17.23 -12.14
CA GLU A 67 -6.13 -18.56 -12.66
C GLU A 67 -5.29 -18.46 -13.94
N TYR A 68 -4.19 -19.23 -13.97
CA TYR A 68 -3.35 -19.45 -15.13
C TYR A 68 -3.44 -20.91 -15.57
N GLU A 69 -2.81 -21.27 -16.69
CA GLU A 69 -2.86 -22.61 -17.25
C GLU A 69 -2.38 -23.69 -16.25
N HIS A 70 -1.27 -23.43 -15.57
CA HIS A 70 -0.60 -24.42 -14.72
C HIS A 70 -0.74 -24.14 -13.21
N PHE A 71 -1.19 -22.98 -12.80
CA PHE A 71 -1.31 -22.60 -11.40
C PHE A 71 -2.40 -21.55 -11.16
N ILE A 72 -2.73 -21.35 -9.88
CA ILE A 72 -3.56 -20.26 -9.40
C ILE A 72 -2.65 -19.29 -8.64
N LEU A 73 -2.61 -18.04 -9.05
CA LEU A 73 -1.92 -16.98 -8.33
C LEU A 73 -2.88 -16.36 -7.32
N ARG A 74 -2.48 -16.39 -6.05
CA ARG A 74 -3.19 -15.74 -4.95
C ARG A 74 -2.40 -14.54 -4.47
N VAL A 75 -2.92 -13.34 -4.75
CA VAL A 75 -2.36 -12.06 -4.29
C VAL A 75 -3.12 -11.63 -3.05
N GLU A 76 -2.42 -11.43 -1.95
CA GLU A 76 -3.06 -11.13 -0.67
C GLU A 76 -2.34 -10.01 0.09
N GLY A 77 -3.09 -9.30 0.93
CA GLY A 77 -2.53 -8.26 1.77
C GLY A 77 -3.58 -7.62 2.66
N ARG A 78 -3.19 -6.52 3.27
CA ARG A 78 -4.05 -5.79 4.19
C ARG A 78 -3.81 -4.30 4.01
N ALA A 79 -4.87 -3.60 3.60
CA ALA A 79 -4.84 -2.14 3.52
C ALA A 79 -4.83 -1.55 4.92
N ASP A 80 -4.04 -0.49 5.14
CA ASP A 80 -3.95 0.17 6.44
C ASP A 80 -5.30 0.73 6.89
N GLY A 81 -6.10 1.24 5.95
CA GLY A 81 -7.43 1.68 6.24
C GLY A 81 -8.32 1.92 5.03
N MET A 82 -9.60 2.15 5.33
CA MET A 82 -10.61 2.44 4.33
C MET A 82 -11.75 3.26 4.94
N TYR A 83 -12.30 4.19 4.16
CA TYR A 83 -13.46 4.98 4.55
C TYR A 83 -14.29 5.38 3.33
N GLU A 84 -15.51 5.86 3.56
CA GLU A 84 -16.37 6.40 2.51
C GLU A 84 -16.25 7.94 2.48
N ASP A 85 -16.00 8.50 1.30
CA ASP A 85 -16.04 9.93 1.03
C ASP A 85 -17.15 10.21 0.02
N GLY A 86 -18.31 10.59 0.52
CA GLY A 86 -19.53 10.69 -0.27
C GLY A 86 -19.91 9.32 -0.86
N THR A 87 -19.83 9.18 -2.18
CA THR A 87 -20.10 7.92 -2.90
C THR A 87 -18.86 7.11 -3.22
N THR A 88 -17.67 7.66 -2.96
CA THR A 88 -16.39 7.05 -3.31
C THR A 88 -15.79 6.36 -2.10
N THR A 89 -15.47 5.08 -2.24
CA THR A 89 -14.68 4.36 -1.23
C THR A 89 -13.20 4.69 -1.41
N VAL A 90 -12.54 5.09 -0.34
CA VAL A 90 -11.12 5.46 -0.31
C VAL A 90 -10.32 4.43 0.45
N ILE A 91 -9.28 3.89 -0.17
CA ILE A 91 -8.24 3.09 0.49
C ILE A 91 -7.15 4.04 0.97
N GLU A 92 -6.75 3.90 2.22
CA GLU A 92 -5.62 4.63 2.78
C GLU A 92 -4.42 3.72 3.03
N GLU A 93 -3.25 4.17 2.58
CA GLU A 93 -1.96 3.57 2.88
C GLU A 93 -1.12 4.58 3.66
N ILE A 94 -0.61 4.18 4.83
CA ILE A 94 0.10 5.03 5.77
C ILE A 94 1.59 4.65 5.77
N LYS A 95 2.47 5.63 5.61
CA LYS A 95 3.92 5.44 5.61
C LYS A 95 4.62 6.40 6.56
N GLY A 96 5.44 5.86 7.45
CA GLY A 96 6.40 6.64 8.21
C GLY A 96 7.65 6.93 7.37
N THR A 97 8.20 8.13 7.50
CA THR A 97 9.42 8.53 6.79
C THR A 97 10.24 9.52 7.61
N TYR A 98 11.55 9.53 7.35
CA TYR A 98 12.48 10.56 7.86
C TYR A 98 12.74 11.68 6.84
N ARG A 99 12.13 11.59 5.65
CA ARG A 99 12.26 12.62 4.61
C ARG A 99 11.45 13.86 5.00
N ASP A 100 11.95 15.02 4.57
CA ASP A 100 11.20 16.26 4.67
C ASP A 100 9.92 16.19 3.84
N LEU A 101 8.78 16.26 4.51
CA LEU A 101 7.47 16.15 3.88
C LEU A 101 7.05 17.41 3.14
N GLU A 102 7.62 18.58 3.47
CA GLU A 102 7.29 19.82 2.79
C GLU A 102 7.80 19.83 1.34
N THR A 103 8.90 19.12 1.09
CA THR A 103 9.50 18.98 -0.24
C THR A 103 8.93 17.81 -1.07
N MET A 104 8.06 16.98 -0.47
CA MET A 104 7.48 15.83 -1.15
C MET A 104 6.36 16.29 -2.10
N GLU A 105 6.61 16.24 -3.41
CA GLU A 105 5.64 16.67 -4.43
C GLU A 105 4.70 15.55 -4.87
N GLU A 106 5.14 14.30 -4.80
CA GLU A 106 4.38 13.11 -5.21
C GLU A 106 4.63 11.91 -4.28
N PRO A 107 3.72 10.94 -4.23
CA PRO A 107 3.94 9.73 -3.46
C PRO A 107 5.03 8.87 -4.07
N VAL A 108 5.72 8.10 -3.22
CA VAL A 108 6.70 7.11 -3.67
C VAL A 108 5.99 6.04 -4.52
N PRO A 109 6.47 5.77 -5.75
CA PRO A 109 5.74 4.91 -6.71
C PRO A 109 5.40 3.51 -6.16
N VAL A 110 6.31 2.86 -5.44
CA VAL A 110 6.05 1.53 -4.86
C VAL A 110 4.96 1.55 -3.78
N HIS A 111 4.89 2.62 -2.99
CA HIS A 111 3.84 2.78 -1.98
C HIS A 111 2.48 3.05 -2.62
N LEU A 112 2.44 3.91 -3.64
CA LEU A 112 1.23 4.18 -4.40
C LEU A 112 0.72 2.92 -5.12
N ALA A 113 1.62 2.12 -5.69
CA ALA A 113 1.28 0.85 -6.32
C ALA A 113 0.65 -0.13 -5.33
N GLN A 114 1.13 -0.20 -4.10
CA GLN A 114 0.54 -1.01 -3.04
C GLN A 114 -0.91 -0.60 -2.76
N ALA A 115 -1.16 0.69 -2.58
CA ALA A 115 -2.49 1.23 -2.35
C ALA A 115 -3.43 1.03 -3.55
N LYS A 116 -2.94 1.18 -4.78
CA LYS A 116 -3.69 0.90 -6.01
C LYS A 116 -4.10 -0.57 -6.13
N CYS A 117 -3.24 -1.52 -5.75
CA CYS A 117 -3.60 -2.94 -5.69
C CYS A 117 -4.78 -3.16 -4.77
N TYR A 118 -4.75 -2.60 -3.56
CA TYR A 118 -5.86 -2.73 -2.61
C TYR A 118 -7.14 -2.08 -3.12
N ALA A 119 -7.03 -0.89 -3.74
CA ALA A 119 -8.17 -0.21 -4.33
C ALA A 119 -8.81 -1.05 -5.46
N TYR A 120 -8.00 -1.63 -6.35
CA TYR A 120 -8.51 -2.51 -7.40
C TYR A 120 -9.21 -3.74 -6.82
N ILE A 121 -8.55 -4.47 -5.91
CA ILE A 121 -9.10 -5.70 -5.34
C ILE A 121 -10.44 -5.44 -4.64
N TYR A 122 -10.51 -4.40 -3.82
CA TYR A 122 -11.74 -4.03 -3.14
C TYR A 122 -12.83 -3.57 -4.11
N GLY A 123 -12.47 -2.69 -5.06
CA GLY A 123 -13.38 -2.16 -6.05
C GLY A 123 -14.02 -3.26 -6.91
N LEU A 124 -13.22 -4.21 -7.37
CA LEU A 124 -13.68 -5.38 -8.13
C LEU A 124 -14.68 -6.22 -7.33
N GLN A 125 -14.33 -6.57 -6.09
CA GLN A 125 -15.15 -7.41 -5.22
C GLN A 125 -16.49 -6.76 -4.83
N ASN A 126 -16.52 -5.42 -4.76
CA ASN A 126 -17.68 -4.64 -4.35
C ASN A 126 -18.37 -3.92 -5.53
N ARG A 127 -17.98 -4.23 -6.78
CA ARG A 127 -18.56 -3.68 -8.01
C ARG A 127 -18.60 -2.15 -8.03
N LYS A 128 -17.52 -1.52 -7.56
CA LYS A 128 -17.36 -0.07 -7.58
C LYS A 128 -16.99 0.39 -9.00
N GLU A 129 -17.44 1.58 -9.40
CA GLU A 129 -17.07 2.19 -10.68
C GLU A 129 -15.74 2.95 -10.58
N GLU A 130 -15.45 3.45 -9.38
CA GLU A 130 -14.24 4.19 -9.07
C GLU A 130 -13.81 3.94 -7.62
N MET A 131 -12.53 4.17 -7.35
CA MET A 131 -11.92 4.06 -6.02
C MET A 131 -11.01 5.25 -5.76
N GLY A 132 -11.08 5.79 -4.55
CA GLY A 132 -10.09 6.73 -4.04
C GLY A 132 -8.87 6.00 -3.47
N VAL A 133 -7.72 6.62 -3.62
CA VAL A 133 -6.45 6.21 -3.01
C VAL A 133 -5.89 7.39 -2.24
N LEU A 134 -5.74 7.24 -0.94
CA LEU A 134 -5.11 8.21 -0.06
C LEU A 134 -3.75 7.68 0.41
N MET A 135 -2.69 8.37 0.02
CA MET A 135 -1.36 8.16 0.59
C MET A 135 -1.14 9.13 1.75
N THR A 136 -0.87 8.59 2.93
CA THR A 136 -0.57 9.38 4.13
C THR A 136 0.85 9.14 4.57
N TYR A 137 1.70 10.14 4.40
CA TYR A 137 3.08 10.14 4.92
C TYR A 137 3.15 10.89 6.23
N THR A 138 3.88 10.35 7.19
CA THR A 138 4.08 10.98 8.48
C THR A 138 5.54 10.94 8.88
N LEU A 139 6.02 12.07 9.42
CA LEU A 139 7.40 12.21 9.83
C LEU A 139 7.66 11.35 11.08
N LEU A 140 8.67 10.49 10.99
CA LEU A 140 9.20 9.75 12.13
C LEU A 140 10.27 10.60 12.83
N SER A 141 10.23 10.68 14.17
CA SER A 141 11.31 11.28 14.94
C SER A 141 12.33 10.23 15.34
N SER A 142 13.61 10.61 15.38
CA SER A 142 14.56 9.94 16.23
C SER A 142 14.22 10.24 17.70
N GLU A 143 14.30 9.25 18.59
CA GLU A 143 13.96 9.41 20.01
C GLU A 143 14.80 10.51 20.71
N GLU A 144 15.93 10.89 20.13
CA GLU A 144 16.83 11.95 20.62
C GLU A 144 16.26 13.37 20.50
N GLU A 145 15.31 13.61 19.60
CA GLU A 145 14.81 14.96 19.38
C GLU A 145 13.63 15.38 20.27
N GLY A 146 13.03 14.50 21.04
CA GLY A 146 12.00 14.81 22.06
C GLY A 146 10.85 15.74 21.64
N LEU A 147 10.80 16.11 20.35
CA LEU A 147 10.07 17.25 19.81
C LEU A 147 8.71 16.88 19.20
N LEU A 148 8.42 15.59 18.98
CA LEU A 148 7.17 15.22 18.34
C LEU A 148 6.10 14.84 19.35
N ARG A 149 5.24 15.80 19.68
CA ARG A 149 3.97 15.55 20.35
C ARG A 149 3.10 14.56 19.54
N PRO A 150 2.18 13.82 20.18
CA PRO A 150 1.19 13.02 19.45
C PRO A 150 0.41 13.85 18.43
N LEU A 151 0.10 13.25 17.27
CA LEU A 151 -0.74 13.88 16.26
C LEU A 151 -2.12 14.22 16.82
N THR A 152 -2.67 15.35 16.44
CA THR A 152 -4.04 15.76 16.76
C THR A 152 -5.03 15.18 15.75
N LYS A 153 -6.35 15.25 16.07
CA LYS A 153 -7.40 14.87 15.11
C LYS A 153 -7.38 15.71 13.83
N GLU A 154 -7.04 17.00 13.98
CA GLU A 154 -6.97 17.91 12.84
C GLU A 154 -5.83 17.57 11.89
N GLU A 155 -4.66 17.26 12.44
CA GLU A 155 -3.49 16.93 11.64
C GLU A 155 -3.66 15.64 10.82
N VAL A 156 -4.49 14.70 11.25
CA VAL A 156 -4.72 13.43 10.52
C VAL A 156 -5.87 13.49 9.51
N LYS A 157 -6.55 14.62 9.38
CA LYS A 157 -7.60 14.77 8.36
C LYS A 157 -7.00 14.69 6.95
N PRO A 158 -7.66 14.01 6.00
CA PRO A 158 -7.15 13.84 4.64
C PRO A 158 -6.85 15.13 3.89
N GLU A 159 -7.58 16.19 4.20
CA GLU A 159 -7.43 17.53 3.61
C GLU A 159 -6.29 18.35 4.22
N HIS A 160 -5.69 17.87 5.31
CA HIS A 160 -4.67 18.61 6.06
C HIS A 160 -3.26 18.05 5.82
N SER A 161 -2.41 18.86 5.22
CA SER A 161 -0.97 18.55 5.05
C SER A 161 -0.14 19.64 5.72
N ASN A 162 0.94 19.21 6.39
CA ASN A 162 1.89 20.11 7.04
C ASN A 162 3.29 19.48 7.10
N TRP A 163 4.23 20.07 7.82
CA TRP A 163 5.59 19.56 7.96
C TRP A 163 5.69 18.16 8.63
N ARG A 164 4.62 17.73 9.35
CA ARG A 164 4.58 16.43 10.05
C ARG A 164 3.81 15.35 9.30
N ILE A 165 2.84 15.74 8.46
CA ILE A 165 1.98 14.82 7.74
C ILE A 165 1.69 15.36 6.34
N ARG A 166 1.79 14.50 5.34
CA ARG A 166 1.52 14.82 3.95
C ARG A 166 0.50 13.84 3.38
N HIS A 167 -0.52 14.38 2.75
CA HIS A 167 -1.56 13.60 2.12
C HIS A 167 -1.54 13.77 0.60
N PHE A 168 -1.75 12.66 -0.13
CA PHE A 168 -1.98 12.66 -1.57
C PHE A 168 -3.24 11.84 -1.83
N LEU A 169 -4.30 12.48 -2.27
CA LEU A 169 -5.58 11.85 -2.61
C LEU A 169 -5.77 11.87 -4.13
N GLN A 170 -6.05 10.71 -4.71
CA GLN A 170 -6.35 10.56 -6.11
C GLN A 170 -7.48 9.55 -6.31
N THR A 171 -8.39 9.82 -7.26
CA THR A 171 -9.45 8.90 -7.66
C THR A 171 -9.11 8.26 -8.99
N TYR A 172 -9.36 6.96 -9.09
CA TYR A 172 -9.15 6.14 -10.27
C TYR A 172 -10.45 5.47 -10.68
N LYS A 173 -10.73 5.42 -11.99
CA LYS A 173 -11.79 4.56 -12.53
C LYS A 173 -11.37 3.10 -12.42
N LEU A 174 -12.32 2.20 -12.11
CA LEU A 174 -12.01 0.79 -11.91
C LEU A 174 -11.37 0.14 -13.15
N PRO A 175 -11.82 0.41 -14.41
CA PRO A 175 -11.16 -0.13 -15.61
C PRO A 175 -9.69 0.31 -15.77
N GLU A 176 -9.33 1.52 -15.31
CA GLU A 176 -7.93 1.98 -15.32
C GLU A 176 -7.08 1.19 -14.32
N LEU A 177 -7.62 0.94 -13.13
CA LEU A 177 -6.97 0.09 -12.12
C LEU A 177 -6.84 -1.36 -12.58
N GLU A 178 -7.87 -1.88 -13.26
CA GLU A 178 -7.87 -3.24 -13.82
C GLU A 178 -6.74 -3.42 -14.84
N GLN A 179 -6.68 -2.54 -15.85
CA GLN A 179 -5.63 -2.58 -16.85
C GLN A 179 -4.24 -2.51 -16.21
N TRP A 180 -4.04 -1.55 -15.30
CA TRP A 180 -2.77 -1.38 -14.60
C TRP A 180 -2.40 -2.61 -13.76
N PHE A 181 -3.36 -3.21 -13.06
CA PHE A 181 -3.13 -4.39 -12.22
C PHE A 181 -2.84 -5.64 -13.06
N ASP A 182 -3.52 -5.81 -14.20
CA ASP A 182 -3.24 -6.90 -15.14
C ASP A 182 -1.82 -6.77 -15.72
N GLU A 183 -1.39 -5.58 -16.13
CA GLU A 183 -0.02 -5.31 -16.58
C GLU A 183 1.02 -5.65 -15.48
N LEU A 184 0.72 -5.33 -14.22
CA LEU A 184 1.56 -5.69 -13.08
C LEU A 184 1.68 -7.20 -12.90
N LEU A 185 0.57 -7.93 -12.99
CA LEU A 185 0.55 -9.40 -12.88
C LEU A 185 1.24 -10.07 -14.07
N ASP A 186 1.06 -9.55 -15.28
CA ASP A 186 1.70 -10.08 -16.48
C ASP A 186 3.22 -9.93 -16.41
N ALA A 187 3.73 -8.79 -15.92
CA ALA A 187 5.15 -8.58 -15.69
C ALA A 187 5.73 -9.58 -14.66
N TRP A 188 4.98 -9.85 -13.59
CA TRP A 188 5.37 -10.87 -12.60
C TRP A 188 5.31 -12.28 -13.19
N PHE A 189 4.29 -12.59 -13.98
CA PHE A 189 4.07 -13.90 -14.60
C PHE A 189 5.23 -14.29 -15.53
N ILE A 190 5.68 -13.38 -16.40
CA ILE A 190 6.83 -13.62 -17.31
C ILE A 190 8.06 -14.08 -16.52
N TRP A 191 8.32 -13.43 -15.38
CA TRP A 191 9.43 -13.82 -14.51
C TRP A 191 9.18 -15.18 -13.84
N ALA A 192 7.99 -15.45 -13.35
CA ALA A 192 7.63 -16.70 -12.68
C ALA A 192 7.72 -17.88 -13.62
N GLU A 193 7.26 -17.76 -14.87
CA GLU A 193 7.41 -18.80 -15.89
C GLU A 193 8.87 -19.07 -16.22
N PHE A 194 9.67 -18.02 -16.36
CA PHE A 194 11.11 -18.18 -16.57
C PHE A 194 11.77 -19.00 -15.45
N GLN A 195 11.43 -18.74 -14.19
CA GLN A 195 11.94 -19.51 -13.06
C GLN A 195 11.43 -20.96 -13.04
N TYR A 196 10.20 -21.19 -13.48
CA TYR A 196 9.60 -22.53 -13.51
C TYR A 196 10.22 -23.45 -14.59
N GLN A 197 10.63 -22.87 -15.73
CA GLN A 197 11.26 -23.61 -16.83
C GLN A 197 12.70 -24.06 -16.51
N TRP A 198 13.35 -23.48 -15.50
CA TRP A 198 14.73 -23.76 -15.13
C TRP A 198 14.88 -24.62 -13.85
N GLN A 199 13.79 -25.12 -13.28
CA GLN A 199 13.75 -26.10 -12.20
C GLN A 199 13.40 -27.51 -12.73
#